data_453ec856dc284f69920424e698b140a5
#
_entry.id   453ec856dc284f69920424e698b140a5
#
_cell.length_a   1.000
_cell.length_b   1.000
_cell.length_c   1.000
_cell.angle_alpha   90.00
_cell.angle_beta   90.00
_cell.angle_gamma   90.00
#
_symmetry.space_group_name_H-M   'P 1'
#
loop_
_entity.id
_entity.type
_entity.pdbx_description
1 polymer ?
#
loop_
_entity_poly.entity_id
_entity_poly.type
_entity_poly.pdbx_seq_one_letter_code
_entity_poly.pdbx_strand_id
1 'polypeptide(L)'
;DLLESRGLGDVYKRQIDDEGTPTSCTTLIENGILKGYMQDRHNSNLMGVSPTGNGRRESYAHAPMPRMTNTYMMSGDKEPEEIISSVKNGIYAVDFSGGQVDITSGKFVFSCTEAYKIVDGKIEQPVKGATLIGNGPDVLKRVSMVGNDSAMDTGIGTCGKGGQSVPVGVGQPTMLVNDLTVGGTAR
;
A
#
# COMPACT_ATOMS: atom_id res chain seq x y z
N ASP A 1 -23.69 -0.15 -5.53
CA ASP A 1 -24.11 -0.71 -4.25
C ASP A 1 -23.10 -0.39 -3.19
N LEU A 2 -23.59 0.29 -2.19
CA LEU A 2 -22.85 0.84 -1.06
C LEU A 2 -22.23 -0.29 -0.24
N LEU A 3 -20.94 -0.49 -0.33
CA LEU A 3 -20.18 -1.19 0.69
C LEU A 3 -20.17 -0.33 1.96
N GLU A 4 -21.23 -0.45 2.75
CA GLU A 4 -21.27 0.05 4.11
C GLU A 4 -20.43 -0.86 5.00
N SER A 5 -19.11 -0.70 4.97
CA SER A 5 -18.30 -1.20 6.07
C SER A 5 -18.31 -0.14 7.16
N ARG A 6 -18.95 -0.46 8.29
CA ARG A 6 -18.91 0.36 9.51
C ARG A 6 -17.43 0.50 9.94
N GLY A 7 -16.85 1.66 9.76
CA GLY A 7 -15.46 1.96 10.09
C GLY A 7 -14.63 2.50 8.93
N LEU A 8 -14.89 2.11 7.69
CA LEU A 8 -14.30 2.72 6.51
C LEU A 8 -15.01 4.03 6.10
N GLY A 9 -16.21 4.31 6.63
CA GLY A 9 -17.00 5.47 6.28
C GLY A 9 -16.26 6.80 6.42
N ASP A 10 -15.48 6.96 7.46
CA ASP A 10 -14.69 8.18 7.68
C ASP A 10 -13.54 8.33 6.69
N VAL A 11 -12.99 7.23 6.20
CA VAL A 11 -11.89 7.24 5.21
C VAL A 11 -12.42 7.51 3.80
N TYR A 12 -13.60 6.99 3.46
CA TYR A 12 -14.21 7.15 2.12
C TYR A 12 -15.01 8.45 1.95
N LYS A 13 -15.55 9.00 3.03
CA LYS A 13 -16.46 10.16 2.98
C LYS A 13 -15.85 11.44 3.51
N ARG A 14 -14.57 11.46 3.78
CA ARG A 14 -13.90 12.64 4.32
C ARG A 14 -13.86 13.75 3.27
N GLN A 15 -14.54 14.84 3.53
CA GLN A 15 -14.61 16.00 2.64
C GLN A 15 -13.48 17.00 2.90
N ILE A 16 -13.04 17.09 4.15
CA ILE A 16 -11.94 17.95 4.62
C ILE A 16 -11.01 17.12 5.51
N ASP A 17 -9.74 17.49 5.55
CA ASP A 17 -8.77 16.93 6.51
C ASP A 17 -8.87 17.61 7.89
N ASP A 18 -8.00 17.23 8.82
CA ASP A 18 -8.03 17.79 10.18
C ASP A 18 -7.49 19.22 10.29
N GLU A 19 -7.04 19.79 9.17
CA GLU A 19 -6.67 21.19 9.02
C GLU A 19 -7.73 22.02 8.29
N GLY A 20 -8.87 21.42 7.91
CA GLY A 20 -9.93 22.02 7.14
C GLY A 20 -9.61 22.19 5.65
N THR A 21 -8.61 21.49 5.14
CA THR A 21 -8.28 21.46 3.72
C THR A 21 -9.18 20.48 2.99
N PRO A 22 -9.82 20.87 1.86
CA PRO A 22 -10.60 19.92 1.06
C PRO A 22 -9.74 18.75 0.60
N THR A 23 -10.31 17.55 0.70
CA THR A 23 -9.64 16.34 0.19
C THR A 23 -9.73 16.26 -1.31
N SER A 24 -8.73 15.65 -1.92
CA SER A 24 -8.66 15.45 -3.37
C SER A 24 -8.11 14.07 -3.72
N CYS A 25 -8.33 13.65 -4.95
CA CYS A 25 -7.61 12.50 -5.51
C CYS A 25 -6.18 12.93 -5.85
N THR A 26 -5.21 12.45 -5.08
CA THR A 26 -3.81 12.82 -5.24
C THR A 26 -3.05 11.70 -5.95
N THR A 27 -2.60 11.96 -7.18
CA THR A 27 -1.74 11.03 -7.90
C THR A 27 -0.33 11.10 -7.35
N LEU A 28 0.14 10.00 -6.78
CA LEU A 28 1.50 9.89 -6.25
C LEU A 28 2.49 9.44 -7.32
N ILE A 29 2.13 8.38 -8.04
CA ILE A 29 2.95 7.79 -9.11
C ILE A 29 2.05 7.57 -10.33
N GLU A 30 2.52 7.98 -11.50
CA GLU A 30 1.84 7.77 -12.78
C GLU A 30 2.84 7.27 -13.82
N ASN A 31 2.54 6.13 -14.45
CA ASN A 31 3.42 5.50 -15.43
C ASN A 31 4.88 5.31 -14.94
N GLY A 32 5.03 4.89 -13.67
CA GLY A 32 6.33 4.69 -13.03
C GLY A 32 7.07 5.97 -12.61
N ILE A 33 6.46 7.14 -12.81
CA ILE A 33 7.05 8.45 -12.48
C ILE A 33 6.39 9.02 -11.23
N LEU A 34 7.20 9.39 -10.22
CA LEU A 34 6.73 10.10 -9.05
C LEU A 34 6.21 11.49 -9.44
N LYS A 35 4.95 11.77 -9.17
CA LYS A 35 4.27 13.04 -9.49
C LYS A 35 4.20 13.98 -8.30
N GLY A 36 4.04 13.46 -7.11
CA GLY A 36 3.88 14.27 -5.92
C GLY A 36 3.81 13.46 -4.64
N TYR A 37 3.46 14.14 -3.58
CA TYR A 37 3.35 13.58 -2.24
C TYR A 37 2.03 13.96 -1.61
N MET A 38 1.59 13.19 -0.62
CA MET A 38 0.54 13.61 0.30
C MET A 38 1.06 14.78 1.14
N GLN A 39 0.31 15.88 1.20
CA GLN A 39 0.72 17.14 1.85
C GLN A 39 -0.29 17.57 2.91
N ASP A 40 0.22 18.07 4.03
CA ASP A 40 -0.49 18.96 4.95
C ASP A 40 -0.16 20.44 4.61
N ARG A 41 -0.71 21.37 5.35
CA ARG A 41 -0.43 22.82 5.13
C ARG A 41 1.01 23.20 5.43
N HIS A 42 1.59 22.61 6.48
CA HIS A 42 2.96 22.94 6.87
C HIS A 42 3.98 22.48 5.82
N ASN A 43 3.92 21.21 5.44
CA ASN A 43 4.86 20.64 4.47
C ASN A 43 4.63 21.18 3.06
N SER A 44 3.38 21.44 2.67
CA SER A 44 3.09 22.07 1.38
C SER A 44 3.71 23.46 1.26
N ASN A 45 3.66 24.27 2.32
CA ASN A 45 4.32 25.56 2.34
C ASN A 45 5.85 25.45 2.24
N LEU A 46 6.46 24.49 2.95
CA LEU A 46 7.91 24.26 2.89
C LEU A 46 8.36 23.83 1.49
N MET A 47 7.53 23.05 0.79
CA MET A 47 7.83 22.56 -0.55
C MET A 47 7.36 23.49 -1.68
N GLY A 48 6.66 24.56 -1.38
CA GLY A 48 6.13 25.49 -2.37
C GLY A 48 5.04 24.88 -3.27
N VAL A 49 4.24 23.97 -2.72
CA VAL A 49 3.15 23.26 -3.44
C VAL A 49 1.82 23.46 -2.71
N SER A 50 0.72 23.03 -3.33
CA SER A 50 -0.60 23.06 -2.69
C SER A 50 -0.79 21.90 -1.70
N PRO A 51 -1.52 22.09 -0.59
CA PRO A 51 -1.91 21.01 0.28
C PRO A 51 -2.90 20.06 -0.43
N THR A 52 -2.88 18.77 -0.05
CA THR A 52 -3.66 17.73 -0.71
C THR A 52 -4.84 17.21 0.11
N GLY A 53 -5.11 17.80 1.28
CA GLY A 53 -6.15 17.32 2.19
C GLY A 53 -5.73 16.04 2.93
N ASN A 54 -4.44 15.89 3.19
CA ASN A 54 -3.87 14.76 3.91
C ASN A 54 -3.31 15.11 5.29
N GLY A 55 -3.58 16.34 5.79
CA GLY A 55 -3.23 16.77 7.13
C GLY A 55 -4.12 16.08 8.17
N ARG A 56 -3.64 14.96 8.76
CA ARG A 56 -4.42 14.13 9.69
C ARG A 56 -3.72 13.97 11.02
N ARG A 57 -4.49 13.81 12.07
CA ARG A 57 -4.04 13.55 13.44
C ARG A 57 -4.87 12.47 14.10
N GLU A 58 -4.29 11.81 15.10
CA GLU A 58 -4.99 10.78 15.87
C GLU A 58 -6.11 11.37 16.73
N SER A 59 -5.86 12.52 17.36
CA SER A 59 -6.82 13.20 18.22
C SER A 59 -6.53 14.71 18.28
N TYR A 60 -7.40 15.45 18.95
CA TYR A 60 -7.22 16.89 19.17
C TYR A 60 -5.92 17.25 19.92
N ALA A 61 -5.34 16.32 20.66
CA ALA A 61 -4.10 16.50 21.43
C ALA A 61 -2.83 16.38 20.55
N HIS A 62 -2.97 16.06 19.27
CA HIS A 62 -1.85 15.83 18.38
C HIS A 62 -1.81 16.86 17.24
N ALA A 63 -0.60 17.21 16.82
CA ALA A 63 -0.41 18.04 15.63
C ALA A 63 -0.74 17.23 14.35
N PRO A 64 -1.48 17.81 13.39
CA PRO A 64 -1.67 17.20 12.08
C PRO A 64 -0.32 17.01 11.36
N MET A 65 -0.25 15.98 10.53
CA MET A 65 0.87 15.68 9.66
C MET A 65 0.40 14.98 8.40
N PRO A 66 1.19 14.92 7.32
CA PRO A 66 0.79 14.18 6.11
C PRO A 66 0.58 12.71 6.41
N ARG A 67 -0.61 12.20 6.17
CA ARG A 67 -1.02 10.81 6.45
C ARG A 67 -1.83 10.24 5.29
N MET A 68 -1.74 8.93 5.16
CA MET A 68 -2.60 8.17 4.25
C MET A 68 -4.09 8.38 4.58
N THR A 69 -4.91 8.26 3.56
CA THR A 69 -6.36 8.02 3.59
C THR A 69 -6.62 6.67 2.92
N ASN A 70 -7.33 6.63 1.79
CA ASN A 70 -7.35 5.47 0.91
C ASN A 70 -6.20 5.60 -0.08
N THR A 71 -5.22 4.72 0.02
CA THR A 71 -4.06 4.70 -0.87
C THR A 71 -4.06 3.37 -1.61
N TYR A 72 -4.22 3.41 -2.93
CA TYR A 72 -4.38 2.20 -3.71
C TYR A 72 -3.69 2.31 -5.07
N MET A 73 -3.35 1.16 -5.62
CA MET A 73 -2.87 1.02 -6.98
C MET A 73 -4.03 0.71 -7.91
N MET A 74 -4.11 1.40 -9.04
CA MET A 74 -5.14 1.16 -10.05
C MET A 74 -4.85 -0.14 -10.81
N SER A 75 -5.89 -0.70 -11.41
CA SER A 75 -5.78 -1.88 -12.27
C SER A 75 -4.84 -1.63 -13.46
N GLY A 76 -4.08 -2.67 -13.79
CA GLY A 76 -3.38 -2.82 -15.06
C GLY A 76 -4.26 -3.53 -16.11
N ASP A 77 -3.60 -4.22 -17.04
CA ASP A 77 -4.23 -4.88 -18.18
C ASP A 77 -4.11 -6.42 -18.19
N LYS A 78 -3.49 -7.00 -17.16
CA LYS A 78 -3.21 -8.43 -17.10
C LYS A 78 -4.27 -9.18 -16.30
N GLU A 79 -4.62 -10.39 -16.76
CA GLU A 79 -5.39 -11.31 -15.93
C GLU A 79 -4.49 -11.88 -14.83
N PRO A 80 -4.97 -12.05 -13.58
CA PRO A 80 -4.18 -12.62 -12.49
C PRO A 80 -3.57 -13.99 -12.82
N GLU A 81 -4.30 -14.83 -13.53
CA GLU A 81 -3.85 -16.15 -13.97
C GLU A 81 -2.70 -16.05 -14.99
N GLU A 82 -2.70 -15.03 -15.86
CA GLU A 82 -1.59 -14.76 -16.77
C GLU A 82 -0.32 -14.42 -16.00
N ILE A 83 -0.46 -13.58 -14.96
CA ILE A 83 0.65 -13.20 -14.09
C ILE A 83 1.22 -14.46 -13.39
N ILE A 84 0.37 -15.25 -12.75
CA ILE A 84 0.79 -16.47 -12.03
C ILE A 84 1.47 -17.46 -12.98
N SER A 85 0.89 -17.68 -14.16
CA SER A 85 1.42 -18.62 -15.16
C SER A 85 2.78 -18.23 -15.71
N SER A 86 3.13 -16.93 -15.68
CA SER A 86 4.42 -16.42 -16.13
C SER A 86 5.57 -16.70 -15.14
N VAL A 87 5.26 -17.04 -13.88
CA VAL A 87 6.25 -17.22 -12.81
C VAL A 87 6.80 -18.64 -12.83
N LYS A 88 8.08 -18.79 -13.13
CA LYS A 88 8.75 -20.10 -13.11
C LYS A 88 8.99 -20.61 -11.69
N ASN A 89 9.43 -19.73 -10.79
CA ASN A 89 9.64 -20.05 -9.38
C ASN A 89 9.45 -18.78 -8.55
N GLY A 90 8.54 -18.82 -7.59
CA GLY A 90 8.19 -17.64 -6.81
C GLY A 90 7.32 -17.95 -5.61
N ILE A 91 6.87 -16.87 -4.98
CA ILE A 91 5.91 -16.90 -3.86
C ILE A 91 4.70 -16.06 -4.26
N TYR A 92 3.52 -16.63 -4.12
CA TYR A 92 2.24 -15.94 -4.18
C TYR A 92 1.85 -15.51 -2.77
N ALA A 93 2.04 -14.23 -2.44
CA ALA A 93 1.67 -13.65 -1.16
C ALA A 93 0.23 -13.14 -1.26
N VAL A 94 -0.67 -13.72 -0.48
CA VAL A 94 -2.11 -13.43 -0.53
C VAL A 94 -2.47 -12.39 0.52
N ASP A 95 -1.97 -12.56 1.75
CA ASP A 95 -2.35 -11.70 2.87
C ASP A 95 -1.18 -11.46 3.83
N PHE A 96 -1.25 -10.38 4.61
CA PHE A 96 -0.17 -9.91 5.46
C PHE A 96 -0.66 -9.61 6.88
N SER A 97 0.10 -10.02 7.88
CA SER A 97 -0.18 -9.72 9.29
C SER A 97 0.25 -8.33 9.73
N GLY A 98 1.11 -7.71 8.98
CA GLY A 98 1.66 -6.40 9.26
C GLY A 98 3.14 -6.31 8.93
N GLY A 99 3.72 -5.15 9.15
CA GLY A 99 5.12 -4.91 8.85
C GLY A 99 5.58 -3.53 9.31
N GLN A 100 6.79 -3.21 8.97
CA GLN A 100 7.42 -1.94 9.30
C GLN A 100 8.09 -1.35 8.07
N VAL A 101 8.03 -0.03 7.96
CA VAL A 101 8.75 0.75 6.96
C VAL A 101 9.62 1.77 7.68
N ASP A 102 10.91 1.77 7.40
CA ASP A 102 11.79 2.87 7.76
C ASP A 102 11.54 4.02 6.76
N ILE A 103 10.90 5.07 7.23
CA ILE A 103 10.49 6.20 6.39
C ILE A 103 11.67 7.01 5.84
N THR A 104 12.87 6.87 6.41
CA THR A 104 14.06 7.58 5.95
C THR A 104 14.75 6.83 4.82
N SER A 105 14.96 5.52 4.99
CA SER A 105 15.65 4.68 4.00
C SER A 105 14.70 4.02 2.99
N GLY A 106 13.40 3.98 3.28
CA GLY A 106 12.42 3.24 2.48
C GLY A 106 12.50 1.71 2.63
N LYS A 107 13.34 1.19 3.53
CA LYS A 107 13.40 -0.24 3.81
C LYS A 107 12.14 -0.73 4.48
N PHE A 108 11.66 -1.88 4.06
CA PHE A 108 10.47 -2.49 4.65
C PHE A 108 10.65 -3.98 4.92
N VAL A 109 9.85 -4.46 5.86
CA VAL A 109 9.68 -5.88 6.19
C VAL A 109 8.20 -6.14 6.43
N PHE A 110 7.59 -7.05 5.66
CA PHE A 110 6.20 -7.45 5.81
C PHE A 110 6.08 -8.96 5.93
N SER A 111 5.38 -9.44 6.96
CA SER A 111 5.14 -10.86 7.18
C SER A 111 3.83 -11.29 6.55
N CYS A 112 3.87 -12.36 5.74
CA CYS A 112 2.67 -12.95 5.16
C CYS A 112 1.93 -13.81 6.19
N THR A 113 0.62 -13.66 6.28
CA THR A 113 -0.28 -14.59 6.97
C THR A 113 -0.64 -15.74 6.06
N GLU A 114 -0.75 -15.46 4.75
CA GLU A 114 -1.08 -16.45 3.75
C GLU A 114 -0.14 -16.29 2.54
N ALA A 115 0.57 -17.36 2.19
CA ALA A 115 1.44 -17.39 1.03
C ALA A 115 1.59 -18.82 0.49
N TYR A 116 1.79 -18.93 -0.82
CA TYR A 116 1.94 -20.18 -1.53
C TYR A 116 3.19 -20.17 -2.40
N LYS A 117 3.77 -21.34 -2.62
CA LYS A 117 4.84 -21.53 -3.59
C LYS A 117 4.27 -21.55 -5.00
N ILE A 118 4.94 -20.90 -5.94
CA ILE A 118 4.68 -21.05 -7.38
C ILE A 118 5.83 -21.81 -8.00
N VAL A 119 5.50 -22.84 -8.76
CA VAL A 119 6.46 -23.65 -9.57
C VAL A 119 5.89 -23.81 -10.97
N ASP A 120 6.65 -23.44 -11.98
CA ASP A 120 6.28 -23.54 -13.39
C ASP A 120 4.85 -23.02 -13.69
N GLY A 121 4.52 -21.85 -13.15
CA GLY A 121 3.24 -21.17 -13.34
C GLY A 121 2.06 -21.75 -12.57
N LYS A 122 2.29 -22.62 -11.58
CA LYS A 122 1.24 -23.23 -10.78
C LYS A 122 1.43 -22.93 -9.31
N ILE A 123 0.32 -22.58 -8.66
CA ILE A 123 0.27 -22.46 -7.19
C ILE A 123 0.30 -23.85 -6.60
N GLU A 124 1.25 -24.08 -5.68
CA GLU A 124 1.45 -25.36 -5.00
C GLU A 124 1.14 -25.25 -3.50
N GLN A 125 2.01 -25.85 -2.67
CA GLN A 125 1.82 -25.91 -1.22
C GLN A 125 1.94 -24.54 -0.54
N PRO A 126 1.23 -24.33 0.57
CA PRO A 126 1.37 -23.14 1.39
C PRO A 126 2.78 -23.04 1.99
N VAL A 127 3.25 -21.82 2.16
CA VAL A 127 4.55 -21.48 2.74
C VAL A 127 4.35 -20.81 4.09
N LYS A 128 4.95 -21.38 5.14
CA LYS A 128 4.87 -20.84 6.48
C LYS A 128 5.98 -19.80 6.72
N GLY A 129 5.59 -18.65 7.29
CA GLY A 129 6.55 -17.65 7.75
C GLY A 129 7.23 -16.87 6.63
N ALA A 130 6.62 -16.81 5.45
CA ALA A 130 7.14 -15.96 4.38
C ALA A 130 7.16 -14.50 4.81
N THR A 131 8.27 -13.82 4.57
CA THR A 131 8.46 -12.41 4.92
C THR A 131 9.07 -11.69 3.73
N LEU A 132 8.39 -10.66 3.24
CA LEU A 132 8.87 -9.83 2.15
C LEU A 132 9.78 -8.74 2.70
N ILE A 133 10.98 -8.62 2.12
CA ILE A 133 12.00 -7.65 2.55
C ILE A 133 12.47 -6.87 1.33
N GLY A 134 12.43 -5.55 1.42
CA GLY A 134 12.83 -4.71 0.30
C GLY A 134 13.05 -3.26 0.67
N ASN A 135 13.24 -2.47 -0.38
CA ASN A 135 13.26 -1.02 -0.32
C ASN A 135 12.20 -0.49 -1.28
N GLY A 136 11.27 0.35 -0.81
CA GLY A 136 10.11 0.78 -1.57
C GLY A 136 10.43 1.31 -2.98
N PRO A 137 11.27 2.34 -3.13
CA PRO A 137 11.67 2.87 -4.43
C PRO A 137 12.31 1.85 -5.37
N ASP A 138 13.07 0.90 -4.83
CA ASP A 138 13.73 -0.14 -5.62
C ASP A 138 12.75 -1.23 -6.06
N VAL A 139 11.88 -1.68 -5.14
CA VAL A 139 10.84 -2.69 -5.43
C VAL A 139 9.84 -2.19 -6.47
N LEU A 140 9.41 -0.93 -6.38
CA LEU A 140 8.49 -0.34 -7.37
C LEU A 140 9.06 -0.33 -8.80
N LYS A 141 10.39 -0.25 -8.96
CA LYS A 141 11.05 -0.37 -10.28
C LYS A 141 11.07 -1.79 -10.83
N ARG A 142 10.80 -2.79 -9.99
CA ARG A 142 10.80 -4.21 -10.35
C ARG A 142 9.41 -4.77 -10.60
N VAL A 143 8.36 -3.95 -10.49
CA VAL A 143 7.01 -4.32 -10.90
C VAL A 143 7.00 -4.46 -12.41
N SER A 144 6.73 -5.66 -12.90
CA SER A 144 6.77 -5.99 -14.33
C SER A 144 5.41 -6.30 -14.93
N MET A 145 4.45 -6.74 -14.13
CA MET A 145 3.07 -6.99 -14.55
C MET A 145 2.10 -6.51 -13.47
N VAL A 146 0.95 -5.98 -13.90
CA VAL A 146 -0.10 -5.45 -13.02
C VAL A 146 -1.45 -6.00 -13.49
N GLY A 147 -2.18 -6.60 -12.57
CA GLY A 147 -3.47 -7.23 -12.80
C GLY A 147 -4.61 -6.25 -13.03
N ASN A 148 -5.70 -6.73 -13.61
CA ASN A 148 -6.93 -5.98 -13.83
C ASN A 148 -7.93 -6.06 -12.66
N ASP A 149 -7.52 -6.69 -11.57
CA ASP A 149 -8.30 -7.08 -10.40
C ASP A 149 -8.13 -6.14 -9.18
N SER A 150 -7.81 -4.86 -9.41
CA SER A 150 -7.63 -3.91 -8.30
C SER A 150 -8.88 -3.84 -7.42
N ALA A 151 -8.68 -4.07 -6.14
CA ALA A 151 -9.72 -3.97 -5.13
C ALA A 151 -9.17 -3.31 -3.86
N MET A 152 -10.07 -2.67 -3.11
CA MET A 152 -9.75 -2.20 -1.77
C MET A 152 -9.83 -3.37 -0.80
N ASP A 153 -8.89 -3.42 0.14
CA ASP A 153 -8.96 -4.34 1.27
C ASP A 153 -10.25 -4.09 2.07
N THR A 154 -10.91 -5.16 2.48
CA THR A 154 -12.15 -5.09 3.27
C THR A 154 -11.89 -4.75 4.74
N GLY A 155 -10.64 -4.87 5.19
CA GLY A 155 -10.18 -4.50 6.51
C GLY A 155 -9.85 -3.01 6.64
N ILE A 156 -9.55 -2.60 7.85
CA ILE A 156 -9.07 -1.25 8.18
C ILE A 156 -7.58 -1.35 8.50
N GLY A 157 -6.76 -0.69 7.66
CA GLY A 157 -5.35 -0.54 7.93
C GLY A 157 -5.07 0.54 8.97
N THR A 158 -3.90 0.51 9.56
CA THR A 158 -3.42 1.52 10.49
C THR A 158 -2.16 2.17 9.97
N CYS A 159 -2.20 3.49 9.79
CA CYS A 159 -1.02 4.28 9.49
C CYS A 159 -0.40 4.80 10.79
N GLY A 160 0.71 4.22 11.23
CA GLY A 160 1.51 4.68 12.37
C GLY A 160 2.60 5.64 11.92
N LYS A 161 2.66 6.84 12.52
CA LYS A 161 3.69 7.84 12.21
C LYS A 161 3.79 8.84 13.36
N GLY A 162 5.03 9.12 13.82
CA GLY A 162 5.27 10.12 14.86
C GLY A 162 4.52 9.85 16.17
N GLY A 163 4.38 8.57 16.55
CA GLY A 163 3.66 8.16 17.76
C GLY A 163 2.14 8.25 17.65
N GLN A 164 1.60 8.55 16.47
CA GLN A 164 0.17 8.66 16.21
C GLN A 164 -0.31 7.54 15.29
N SER A 165 -1.53 7.06 15.49
CA SER A 165 -2.20 6.05 14.66
C SER A 165 -3.48 6.60 14.05
N VAL A 166 -3.67 6.43 12.74
CA VAL A 166 -4.92 6.80 12.06
C VAL A 166 -5.41 5.65 11.18
N PRO A 167 -6.75 5.43 11.08
CA PRO A 167 -7.29 4.42 10.20
C PRO A 167 -7.09 4.81 8.73
N VAL A 168 -6.79 3.81 7.89
CA VAL A 168 -6.56 3.98 6.45
C VAL A 168 -7.19 2.82 5.67
N GLY A 169 -7.52 3.07 4.40
CA GLY A 169 -7.81 2.04 3.43
C GLY A 169 -6.60 1.82 2.52
N VAL A 170 -6.40 0.59 2.10
CA VAL A 170 -5.38 0.21 1.12
C VAL A 170 -6.01 -0.65 0.04
N GLY A 171 -5.45 -0.64 -1.15
CA GLY A 171 -5.92 -1.48 -2.25
C GLY A 171 -4.83 -1.67 -3.28
N GLN A 172 -4.86 -2.82 -3.93
CA GLN A 172 -3.94 -3.12 -5.02
C GLN A 172 -4.47 -4.26 -5.88
N PRO A 173 -4.05 -4.35 -7.13
CA PRO A 173 -4.26 -5.53 -7.96
C PRO A 173 -3.21 -6.60 -7.68
N THR A 174 -3.41 -7.79 -8.22
CA THR A 174 -2.34 -8.78 -8.36
C THR A 174 -1.18 -8.17 -9.15
N MET A 175 0.04 -8.30 -8.66
CA MET A 175 1.22 -7.75 -9.33
C MET A 175 2.41 -8.71 -9.28
N LEU A 176 3.23 -8.69 -10.32
CA LEU A 176 4.50 -9.40 -10.34
C LEU A 176 5.63 -8.45 -10.00
N VAL A 177 6.33 -8.76 -8.92
CA VAL A 177 7.55 -8.08 -8.50
C VAL A 177 8.73 -9.02 -8.68
N ASN A 178 9.69 -8.65 -9.52
CA ASN A 178 10.87 -9.46 -9.76
C ASN A 178 11.92 -9.29 -8.65
N ASP A 179 12.64 -10.36 -8.36
CA ASP A 179 13.83 -10.36 -7.48
C ASP A 179 13.62 -9.74 -6.10
N LEU A 180 12.42 -9.91 -5.53
CA LEU A 180 12.16 -9.50 -4.16
C LEU A 180 12.75 -10.51 -3.18
N THR A 181 13.42 -10.01 -2.14
CA THR A 181 13.94 -10.89 -1.09
C THR A 181 12.79 -11.44 -0.24
N VAL A 182 12.71 -12.76 -0.18
CA VAL A 182 11.76 -13.46 0.69
C VAL A 182 12.54 -14.15 1.82
N GLY A 183 12.31 -13.70 3.05
CA GLY A 183 12.77 -14.38 4.25
C GLY A 183 11.79 -15.46 4.68
N GLY A 184 12.27 -16.41 5.47
CA GLY A 184 11.45 -17.48 6.03
C GLY A 184 12.31 -18.66 6.43
N THR A 185 11.76 -19.58 7.24
CA THR A 185 12.42 -20.85 7.55
C THR A 185 12.10 -21.85 6.45
N ALA A 186 13.06 -22.18 5.62
CA ALA A 186 12.98 -23.40 4.81
C ALA A 186 12.89 -24.60 5.76
N ARG A 187 11.82 -25.34 5.71
CA ARG A 187 11.69 -26.70 6.28
C ARG A 187 11.43 -27.68 5.17
#